data_af1616c81f46bee24cb625cbb413fd2f
#
_entry.id   af1616c81f46bee24cb625cbb413fd2f
#
_cell.length_a   1.000
_cell.length_b   1.000
_cell.length_c   1.000
_cell.angle_alpha   90.00
_cell.angle_beta   90.00
_cell.angle_gamma   90.00
#
_symmetry.space_group_name_H-M   'P 1'
#
loop_
_entity.id
_entity.type
_entity.pdbx_description
1 polymer ?
#
loop_
_entity_poly.entity_id
_entity_poly.type
_entity_poly.pdbx_seq_one_letter_code
_entity_poly.pdbx_strand_id
1 'polypeptide(L)'
;MKKKLAAAMSAVMVAGSAMPILAEENTFAPSTVTGEFTVTSEGETLVISLTAEAYAEDSASISAAMTIPASVSGTEEDMTISLNDVIRLISGDLYVNAAELCNACEELTGLSVSTYLSMFGVTEDWVEVPALEMMVSETETDETELLDSDLFTNSMAVIASNFNVETTDDATVISFNGDNLVAAVREIENLYDSITEQISDSMSSADLSGVTGVFSDYILAAAEGINMVDPEVSVEDAQSQLNELINAMLDEALQSVEFSPIQTDSGEKVSDELQAALDAGTTIDCTMTIGEQVSLNAVVAQNEDEVVIDASFDGSVFTSTVTENGTELAAVNGTVTTTDNGAEIELTASENGTQALLANGAVAATDNGAEFNLSVSDGEQTTDLSGVFEMLENGFNFSVKTTEDGQETELGFKLTTEDGAVITDTEAPQATLLRDVVKNVSAIMYSASQAEEESTGAAE
;
A
#
# COMPACT_ATOMS: atom_id res chain seq x y z
N MET A 1 -7.76 6.57 14.61
CA MET A 1 -6.58 7.43 14.42
C MET A 1 -5.34 6.69 13.92
N LYS A 2 -4.74 5.70 14.65
CA LYS A 2 -3.50 5.00 14.21
C LYS A 2 -3.56 4.36 12.80
N LYS A 3 -4.70 3.78 12.38
CA LYS A 3 -4.86 3.22 11.02
C LYS A 3 -4.94 4.29 9.91
N LYS A 4 -5.49 5.47 10.22
CA LYS A 4 -5.57 6.60 9.28
C LYS A 4 -4.21 7.26 9.08
N LEU A 5 -3.41 7.36 10.16
CA LEU A 5 -2.03 7.87 10.10
C LEU A 5 -1.10 6.93 9.29
N ALA A 6 -1.24 5.60 9.45
CA ALA A 6 -0.49 4.64 8.66
C ALA A 6 -0.81 4.69 7.16
N ALA A 7 -2.08 4.93 6.80
CA ALA A 7 -2.49 5.12 5.40
C ALA A 7 -1.92 6.42 4.80
N ALA A 8 -1.87 7.50 5.59
CA ALA A 8 -1.27 8.76 5.18
C ALA A 8 0.24 8.62 4.93
N MET A 9 0.96 7.94 5.84
CA MET A 9 2.40 7.68 5.68
C MET A 9 2.71 6.80 4.45
N SER A 10 1.84 5.84 4.14
CA SER A 10 1.98 4.99 2.93
C SER A 10 1.79 5.80 1.65
N ALA A 11 0.83 6.75 1.62
CA ALA A 11 0.61 7.62 0.48
C ALA A 11 1.81 8.57 0.23
N VAL A 12 2.44 9.05 1.30
CA VAL A 12 3.64 9.87 1.25
C VAL A 12 4.85 9.10 0.68
N MET A 13 5.02 7.82 1.05
CA MET A 13 6.08 6.98 0.49
C MET A 13 5.87 6.67 -1.00
N VAL A 14 4.63 6.52 -1.46
CA VAL A 14 4.30 6.32 -2.88
C VAL A 14 4.57 7.58 -3.70
N ALA A 15 4.29 8.77 -3.16
CA ALA A 15 4.60 10.04 -3.84
C ALA A 15 6.12 10.25 -4.00
N GLY A 16 6.92 9.85 -3.00
CA GLY A 16 8.39 9.93 -3.07
C GLY A 16 9.01 8.96 -4.08
N SER A 17 8.36 7.84 -4.39
CA SER A 17 8.85 6.86 -5.38
C SER A 17 8.53 7.24 -6.84
N ALA A 18 7.73 8.25 -7.08
CA ALA A 18 7.34 8.70 -8.43
C ALA A 18 8.36 9.64 -9.11
N MET A 19 9.40 10.05 -8.40
CA MET A 19 10.41 10.98 -8.94
C MET A 19 11.25 10.49 -10.14
N PRO A 20 11.54 9.19 -10.38
CA PRO A 20 12.36 8.77 -11.50
C PRO A 20 11.67 8.69 -12.86
N ILE A 21 10.34 8.87 -12.93
CA ILE A 21 9.57 8.51 -14.16
C ILE A 21 9.51 9.64 -15.20
N LEU A 22 10.03 10.83 -14.94
CA LEU A 22 9.94 11.97 -15.84
C LEU A 22 11.20 12.24 -16.69
N ALA A 23 12.19 11.34 -16.70
CA ALA A 23 13.42 11.54 -17.47
C ALA A 23 13.43 10.76 -18.78
N GLU A 24 12.65 11.18 -19.77
CA GLU A 24 12.95 10.95 -21.18
C GLU A 24 13.75 12.15 -21.73
N GLU A 25 15.05 11.93 -22.01
CA GLU A 25 15.96 12.73 -22.88
C GLU A 25 15.86 14.27 -22.82
N ASN A 26 15.68 14.90 -21.67
CA ASN A 26 15.73 16.36 -21.57
C ASN A 26 16.83 16.81 -20.60
N THR A 27 17.48 17.91 -20.96
CA THR A 27 18.39 18.63 -20.07
C THR A 27 17.69 18.90 -18.75
N PHE A 28 18.31 18.43 -17.64
CA PHE A 28 17.82 18.65 -16.28
C PHE A 28 17.41 20.12 -16.09
N ALA A 29 16.22 20.35 -15.58
CA ALA A 29 15.74 21.66 -15.17
C ALA A 29 15.38 21.61 -13.67
N PRO A 30 15.88 22.53 -12.84
CA PRO A 30 15.49 22.60 -11.46
C PRO A 30 13.97 22.69 -11.30
N SER A 31 13.42 21.93 -10.38
CA SER A 31 11.97 21.88 -10.15
C SER A 31 11.65 21.67 -8.67
N THR A 32 10.49 22.14 -8.26
CA THR A 32 9.91 21.93 -6.94
C THR A 32 8.62 21.15 -7.09
N VAL A 33 8.49 20.04 -6.37
CA VAL A 33 7.27 19.22 -6.29
C VAL A 33 6.72 19.32 -4.89
N THR A 34 5.46 19.76 -4.76
CA THR A 34 4.78 19.84 -3.47
C THR A 34 3.57 18.91 -3.47
N GLY A 35 3.55 17.98 -2.52
CA GLY A 35 2.41 17.14 -2.20
C GLY A 35 1.75 17.62 -0.90
N GLU A 36 0.44 17.81 -0.91
CA GLU A 36 -0.33 18.17 0.26
C GLU A 36 -1.44 17.13 0.48
N PHE A 37 -1.50 16.58 1.68
CA PHE A 37 -2.53 15.67 2.11
C PHE A 37 -3.34 16.33 3.24
N THR A 38 -4.67 16.34 3.10
CA THR A 38 -5.57 16.94 4.06
C THR A 38 -6.59 15.93 4.57
N VAL A 39 -6.88 15.99 5.86
CA VAL A 39 -7.99 15.24 6.49
C VAL A 39 -8.81 16.23 7.28
N THR A 40 -10.04 16.47 6.83
CA THR A 40 -10.99 17.32 7.53
C THR A 40 -12.08 16.44 8.17
N SER A 41 -12.34 16.64 9.45
CA SER A 41 -13.41 15.96 10.17
C SER A 41 -13.97 16.93 11.24
N GLU A 42 -15.29 17.05 11.32
CA GLU A 42 -15.96 17.94 12.27
C GLU A 42 -15.56 19.42 12.15
N GLY A 43 -15.12 19.84 10.96
CA GLY A 43 -14.65 21.19 10.67
C GLY A 43 -13.21 21.49 11.08
N GLU A 44 -12.46 20.49 11.51
CA GLU A 44 -11.04 20.55 11.84
C GLU A 44 -10.22 19.87 10.79
N THR A 45 -9.10 20.46 10.39
CA THR A 45 -8.28 19.98 9.29
C THR A 45 -6.86 19.66 9.75
N LEU A 46 -6.45 18.41 9.59
CA LEU A 46 -5.06 17.99 9.64
C LEU A 46 -4.45 18.18 8.25
N VAL A 47 -3.32 18.85 8.15
CA VAL A 47 -2.59 19.05 6.90
C VAL A 47 -1.19 18.45 7.03
N ILE A 48 -0.79 17.65 6.04
CA ILE A 48 0.60 17.15 5.90
C ILE A 48 1.08 17.59 4.53
N SER A 49 2.14 18.35 4.47
CA SER A 49 2.78 18.77 3.23
C SER A 49 4.20 18.22 3.12
N LEU A 50 4.57 17.83 1.90
CA LEU A 50 5.90 17.39 1.51
C LEU A 50 6.34 18.23 0.33
N THR A 51 7.52 18.82 0.42
CA THR A 51 8.13 19.57 -0.67
C THR A 51 9.46 18.93 -1.02
N ALA A 52 9.62 18.55 -2.26
CA ALA A 52 10.88 18.05 -2.80
C ALA A 52 11.39 19.03 -3.86
N GLU A 53 12.63 19.46 -3.71
CA GLU A 53 13.30 20.40 -4.60
C GLU A 53 14.48 19.69 -5.28
N ALA A 54 14.38 19.47 -6.58
CA ALA A 54 15.46 18.95 -7.40
C ALA A 54 16.24 20.12 -8.01
N TYR A 55 17.53 20.28 -7.68
CA TYR A 55 18.35 21.41 -8.11
C TYR A 55 19.55 21.02 -8.97
N ALA A 56 19.88 19.74 -9.03
CA ALA A 56 20.81 19.13 -9.95
C ALA A 56 20.35 17.71 -10.31
N GLU A 57 20.94 17.10 -11.32
CA GLU A 57 20.58 15.75 -11.79
C GLU A 57 20.70 14.68 -10.68
N ASP A 58 21.67 14.88 -9.79
CA ASP A 58 22.00 13.99 -8.68
C ASP A 58 21.81 14.67 -7.31
N SER A 59 21.04 15.75 -7.26
CA SER A 59 20.93 16.56 -6.03
C SER A 59 19.51 17.06 -5.81
N ALA A 60 18.99 16.78 -4.62
CA ALA A 60 17.65 17.16 -4.21
C ALA A 60 17.58 17.42 -2.70
N SER A 61 16.55 18.13 -2.27
CA SER A 61 16.21 18.25 -0.86
C SER A 61 14.74 17.95 -0.61
N ILE A 62 14.43 17.57 0.61
CA ILE A 62 13.07 17.29 1.06
C ILE A 62 12.80 18.09 2.33
N SER A 63 11.67 18.79 2.30
CA SER A 63 11.07 19.46 3.45
C SER A 63 9.70 18.87 3.74
N ALA A 64 9.28 18.86 5.00
CA ALA A 64 7.97 18.42 5.41
C ALA A 64 7.34 19.40 6.38
N ALA A 65 6.02 19.53 6.38
CA ALA A 65 5.30 20.24 7.43
C ALA A 65 4.02 19.51 7.79
N MET A 66 3.62 19.62 9.06
CA MET A 66 2.37 19.05 9.55
C MET A 66 1.66 20.06 10.42
N THR A 67 0.40 20.37 10.09
CA THR A 67 -0.46 21.21 10.92
C THR A 67 -1.50 20.33 11.60
N ILE A 68 -1.48 20.30 12.92
CA ILE A 68 -2.36 19.51 13.79
C ILE A 68 -3.37 20.44 14.42
N PRO A 69 -4.69 20.16 14.29
CA PRO A 69 -5.72 20.96 14.92
C PRO A 69 -5.58 21.05 16.45
N ALA A 70 -5.98 22.17 17.00
CA ALA A 70 -5.94 22.45 18.45
C ALA A 70 -6.64 21.39 19.32
N SER A 71 -7.75 20.86 18.84
CA SER A 71 -8.48 19.77 19.52
C SER A 71 -7.73 18.46 19.61
N VAL A 72 -6.89 18.17 18.60
CA VAL A 72 -6.08 16.94 18.52
C VAL A 72 -4.78 17.09 19.30
N SER A 73 -4.14 18.25 19.22
CA SER A 73 -2.91 18.56 19.94
C SER A 73 -3.13 18.88 21.43
N GLY A 74 -4.35 19.27 21.81
CA GLY A 74 -4.69 19.70 23.16
C GLY A 74 -4.15 21.11 23.51
N THR A 75 -3.81 21.92 22.51
CA THR A 75 -3.33 23.29 22.62
C THR A 75 -4.49 24.30 22.42
N GLU A 76 -4.23 25.59 22.64
CA GLU A 76 -5.26 26.65 22.41
C GLU A 76 -5.36 27.02 20.92
N GLU A 77 -4.33 26.76 20.12
CA GLU A 77 -4.24 27.07 18.69
C GLU A 77 -3.71 25.83 17.94
N ASP A 78 -3.93 25.77 16.63
CA ASP A 78 -3.37 24.73 15.79
C ASP A 78 -1.84 24.72 15.88
N MET A 79 -1.26 23.53 15.97
CA MET A 79 0.18 23.36 16.07
C MET A 79 0.74 23.02 14.70
N THR A 80 1.69 23.83 14.22
CA THR A 80 2.40 23.55 12.97
C THR A 80 3.83 23.15 13.26
N ILE A 81 4.21 21.95 12.84
CA ILE A 81 5.58 21.43 12.91
C ILE A 81 6.17 21.51 11.52
N SER A 82 7.30 22.14 11.37
CA SER A 82 8.00 22.28 10.10
C SER A 82 9.36 21.61 10.17
N LEU A 83 9.67 20.77 9.20
CA LEU A 83 10.95 20.12 8.98
C LEU A 83 11.52 20.71 7.68
N ASN A 84 12.25 21.80 7.79
CA ASN A 84 12.82 22.47 6.64
C ASN A 84 14.12 21.79 6.24
N ASP A 85 14.22 21.40 4.97
CA ASP A 85 15.44 20.82 4.43
C ASP A 85 15.95 19.65 5.31
N VAL A 86 15.02 18.73 5.63
CA VAL A 86 15.29 17.64 6.58
C VAL A 86 16.12 16.52 5.97
N ILE A 87 16.07 16.36 4.66
CA ILE A 87 16.84 15.38 3.90
C ILE A 87 17.46 16.08 2.70
N ARG A 88 18.74 15.81 2.43
CA ARG A 88 19.42 16.17 1.20
C ARG A 88 20.00 14.93 0.54
N LEU A 89 19.89 14.86 -0.77
CA LEU A 89 20.65 13.96 -1.62
C LEU A 89 21.65 14.82 -2.39
N ILE A 90 22.92 14.54 -2.31
CA ILE A 90 23.98 15.28 -3.00
C ILE A 90 24.99 14.31 -3.56
N SER A 91 25.06 14.21 -4.88
CA SER A 91 26.01 13.33 -5.59
C SER A 91 25.94 11.86 -5.14
N GLY A 92 24.73 11.38 -4.79
CA GLY A 92 24.50 10.02 -4.33
C GLY A 92 24.53 9.84 -2.81
N ASP A 93 25.14 10.75 -2.04
CA ASP A 93 25.15 10.69 -0.59
C ASP A 93 23.86 11.28 0.01
N LEU A 94 23.33 10.64 1.04
CA LEU A 94 22.14 11.08 1.77
C LEU A 94 22.55 11.79 3.07
N TYR A 95 22.03 12.98 3.26
CA TYR A 95 22.22 13.79 4.46
C TYR A 95 20.90 13.98 5.18
N VAL A 96 20.85 13.67 6.47
CA VAL A 96 19.67 13.84 7.33
C VAL A 96 19.95 14.94 8.35
N ASN A 97 19.09 15.95 8.40
CA ASN A 97 19.19 17.06 9.34
C ASN A 97 18.70 16.62 10.73
N ALA A 98 19.63 16.13 11.55
CA ALA A 98 19.32 15.63 12.88
C ALA A 98 18.88 16.75 13.83
N ALA A 99 19.38 17.98 13.63
CA ALA A 99 18.98 19.14 14.44
C ALA A 99 17.51 19.49 14.20
N GLU A 100 17.05 19.54 12.94
CA GLU A 100 15.63 19.78 12.59
C GLU A 100 14.72 18.69 13.14
N LEU A 101 15.10 17.41 13.00
CA LEU A 101 14.34 16.31 13.58
C LEU A 101 14.20 16.41 15.10
N CYS A 102 15.28 16.80 15.80
CA CYS A 102 15.24 17.00 17.24
C CYS A 102 14.37 18.17 17.64
N ASN A 103 14.46 19.30 16.95
CA ASN A 103 13.63 20.46 17.19
C ASN A 103 12.14 20.11 17.06
N ALA A 104 11.77 19.38 16.00
CA ALA A 104 10.41 18.91 15.80
C ALA A 104 9.94 17.94 16.90
N CYS A 105 10.81 17.01 17.33
CA CYS A 105 10.51 16.12 18.45
C CYS A 105 10.34 16.89 19.78
N GLU A 106 11.18 17.89 20.04
CA GLU A 106 11.07 18.75 21.23
C GLU A 106 9.76 19.56 21.21
N GLU A 107 9.37 20.06 20.05
CA GLU A 107 8.12 20.79 19.86
C GLU A 107 6.89 19.91 20.09
N LEU A 108 6.93 18.66 19.60
CA LEU A 108 5.86 17.68 19.77
C LEU A 108 5.72 17.16 21.19
N THR A 109 6.84 16.91 21.86
CA THR A 109 6.85 16.15 23.12
C THR A 109 7.16 17.02 24.34
N GLY A 110 7.72 18.20 24.14
CA GLY A 110 8.27 19.05 25.20
C GLY A 110 9.54 18.49 25.85
N LEU A 111 10.12 17.41 25.28
CA LEU A 111 11.32 16.77 25.81
C LEU A 111 12.55 17.22 25.02
N SER A 112 13.59 17.66 25.71
CA SER A 112 14.85 18.02 25.03
C SER A 112 15.56 16.78 24.52
N VAL A 113 15.52 16.59 23.20
CA VAL A 113 16.12 15.45 22.50
C VAL A 113 17.56 15.78 22.08
N SER A 114 17.89 17.04 21.89
CA SER A 114 19.23 17.53 21.48
C SER A 114 20.36 17.05 22.40
N THR A 115 20.09 16.89 23.71
CA THR A 115 21.06 16.32 24.65
C THR A 115 21.46 14.89 24.32
N TYR A 116 20.52 14.10 23.79
CA TYR A 116 20.80 12.69 23.43
C TYR A 116 21.62 12.59 22.15
N LEU A 117 21.50 13.52 21.21
CA LEU A 117 22.33 13.53 20.00
C LEU A 117 23.83 13.60 20.33
N SER A 118 24.21 14.47 21.27
CA SER A 118 25.59 14.57 21.68
C SER A 118 26.09 13.32 22.38
N MET A 119 25.25 12.61 23.11
CA MET A 119 25.58 11.31 23.72
C MET A 119 25.82 10.22 22.65
N PHE A 120 25.08 10.27 21.55
CA PHE A 120 25.25 9.35 20.42
C PHE A 120 26.40 9.77 19.49
N GLY A 121 27.11 10.85 19.82
CA GLY A 121 28.26 11.33 19.06
C GLY A 121 27.91 12.14 17.82
N VAL A 122 26.66 12.57 17.69
CA VAL A 122 26.26 13.54 16.67
C VAL A 122 26.78 14.92 17.09
N THR A 123 27.79 15.43 16.38
CA THR A 123 28.47 16.68 16.68
C THR A 123 28.10 17.79 15.71
N GLU A 124 27.55 17.47 14.59
CA GLU A 124 27.09 18.37 13.54
C GLU A 124 25.56 18.32 13.43
N ASP A 125 24.97 19.33 12.81
CA ASP A 125 23.51 19.38 12.59
C ASP A 125 23.03 18.27 11.65
N TRP A 126 23.93 17.76 10.80
CA TRP A 126 23.64 16.75 9.79
C TRP A 126 24.32 15.42 10.11
N VAL A 127 23.65 14.35 9.71
CA VAL A 127 24.18 12.99 9.67
C VAL A 127 24.28 12.54 8.22
N GLU A 128 25.48 12.16 7.80
CA GLU A 128 25.73 11.60 6.48
C GLU A 128 25.50 10.09 6.52
N VAL A 129 24.63 9.63 5.62
CA VAL A 129 24.37 8.22 5.32
C VAL A 129 25.06 7.93 3.98
N PRO A 130 26.23 7.28 3.95
CA PRO A 130 26.95 7.04 2.70
C PRO A 130 26.09 6.25 1.72
N ALA A 131 26.21 6.68 0.48
CA ALA A 131 25.46 6.29 -0.72
C ALA A 131 24.65 5.02 -0.63
N LEU A 132 23.35 5.17 -0.92
CA LEU A 132 22.47 4.07 -1.34
C LEU A 132 22.97 3.32 -2.61
N GLU A 133 24.06 3.74 -3.24
CA GLU A 133 24.70 2.97 -4.32
C GLU A 133 24.98 1.51 -3.94
N MET A 134 25.14 1.25 -2.63
CA MET A 134 25.24 -0.12 -2.15
C MET A 134 23.90 -0.88 -2.10
N MET A 135 22.76 -0.18 -2.07
CA MET A 135 21.44 -0.83 -2.09
C MET A 135 20.95 -1.12 -3.51
N VAL A 136 21.53 -0.43 -4.50
CA VAL A 136 21.30 -0.66 -5.92
C VAL A 136 22.65 -0.98 -6.57
N SER A 137 23.52 -1.79 -5.92
CA SER A 137 24.51 -2.50 -6.71
C SER A 137 23.67 -3.24 -7.75
N GLU A 138 23.95 -2.98 -9.02
CA GLU A 138 23.59 -3.84 -10.11
C GLU A 138 23.90 -5.29 -9.68
N THR A 139 23.03 -5.89 -8.87
CA THR A 139 22.71 -7.23 -9.18
C THR A 139 22.28 -7.07 -10.64
N GLU A 140 23.16 -7.43 -11.59
CA GLU A 140 22.71 -8.15 -12.76
C GLU A 140 21.87 -9.29 -12.14
N THR A 141 20.66 -8.96 -11.68
CA THR A 141 19.57 -9.88 -11.72
C THR A 141 19.50 -10.17 -13.21
N ASP A 142 20.21 -11.23 -13.67
CA ASP A 142 19.57 -12.04 -14.68
C ASP A 142 18.09 -11.88 -14.34
N GLU A 143 17.33 -11.36 -15.31
CA GLU A 143 15.89 -11.28 -15.20
C GLU A 143 15.41 -12.72 -14.95
N THR A 144 15.67 -13.25 -13.77
CA THR A 144 15.04 -14.43 -13.25
C THR A 144 13.64 -13.95 -13.07
N GLU A 145 12.83 -14.24 -14.10
CA GLU A 145 11.40 -14.14 -14.05
C GLU A 145 11.00 -14.70 -12.68
N LEU A 146 10.72 -13.81 -11.72
CA LEU A 146 10.34 -14.16 -10.34
C LEU A 146 9.14 -15.12 -10.34
N LEU A 147 8.44 -15.19 -11.48
CA LEU A 147 7.33 -16.08 -11.75
C LEU A 147 7.51 -16.63 -13.18
N ASP A 148 7.46 -17.94 -13.31
CA ASP A 148 7.45 -18.60 -14.60
C ASP A 148 6.22 -18.11 -15.41
N SER A 149 6.44 -17.23 -16.39
CA SER A 149 5.37 -16.69 -17.25
C SER A 149 4.65 -17.80 -18.01
N ASP A 150 5.35 -18.92 -18.29
CA ASP A 150 4.76 -20.09 -18.96
C ASP A 150 3.80 -20.82 -18.01
N LEU A 151 4.09 -20.87 -16.70
CA LEU A 151 3.19 -21.44 -15.71
C LEU A 151 1.85 -20.70 -15.71
N PHE A 152 1.89 -19.37 -15.58
CA PHE A 152 0.68 -18.54 -15.57
C PHE A 152 -0.11 -18.68 -16.88
N THR A 153 0.58 -18.60 -18.03
CA THR A 153 -0.03 -18.71 -19.35
C THR A 153 -0.69 -20.08 -19.57
N ASN A 154 0.00 -21.15 -19.15
CA ASN A 154 -0.51 -22.52 -19.29
C ASN A 154 -1.73 -22.74 -18.38
N SER A 155 -1.68 -22.33 -17.13
CA SER A 155 -2.81 -22.45 -16.20
C SER A 155 -4.02 -21.64 -16.67
N MET A 156 -3.81 -20.42 -17.17
CA MET A 156 -4.89 -19.63 -17.76
C MET A 156 -5.51 -20.29 -19.00
N ALA A 157 -4.69 -20.95 -19.83
CA ALA A 157 -5.20 -21.71 -20.98
C ALA A 157 -6.02 -22.94 -20.55
N VAL A 158 -5.60 -23.65 -19.50
CA VAL A 158 -6.36 -24.77 -18.92
C VAL A 158 -7.68 -24.27 -18.32
N ILE A 159 -7.66 -23.20 -17.54
CA ILE A 159 -8.86 -22.56 -16.98
C ILE A 159 -9.83 -22.20 -18.13
N ALA A 160 -9.33 -21.49 -19.15
CA ALA A 160 -10.13 -21.07 -20.28
C ALA A 160 -10.74 -22.25 -21.06
N SER A 161 -10.03 -23.40 -21.15
CA SER A 161 -10.51 -24.60 -21.85
C SER A 161 -11.70 -25.29 -21.18
N ASN A 162 -11.95 -24.98 -19.91
CA ASN A 162 -13.12 -25.48 -19.17
C ASN A 162 -14.39 -24.68 -19.46
N PHE A 163 -14.31 -23.57 -20.20
CA PHE A 163 -15.46 -22.80 -20.63
C PHE A 163 -15.78 -23.10 -22.10
N ASN A 164 -17.05 -23.39 -22.39
CA ASN A 164 -17.50 -23.50 -23.76
C ASN A 164 -17.77 -22.07 -24.28
N VAL A 165 -17.02 -21.66 -25.30
CA VAL A 165 -17.14 -20.31 -25.89
C VAL A 165 -17.63 -20.46 -27.33
N GLU A 166 -18.83 -19.96 -27.61
CA GLU A 166 -19.42 -19.91 -28.94
C GLU A 166 -19.55 -18.45 -29.38
N THR A 167 -18.89 -18.10 -30.47
CA THR A 167 -18.95 -16.74 -31.03
C THR A 167 -19.72 -16.77 -32.34
N THR A 168 -20.70 -15.89 -32.43
CA THR A 168 -21.49 -15.62 -33.64
C THR A 168 -21.23 -14.19 -34.11
N ASP A 169 -21.84 -13.78 -35.23
CA ASP A 169 -21.70 -12.40 -35.72
C ASP A 169 -22.29 -11.36 -34.72
N ASP A 170 -23.24 -11.75 -33.90
CA ASP A 170 -24.03 -10.87 -33.04
C ASP A 170 -23.68 -10.99 -31.53
N ALA A 171 -23.10 -12.12 -31.10
CA ALA A 171 -22.84 -12.36 -29.68
C ALA A 171 -21.79 -13.44 -29.43
N THR A 172 -21.16 -13.36 -28.26
CA THR A 172 -20.32 -14.42 -27.68
C THR A 172 -21.07 -15.03 -26.50
N VAL A 173 -21.27 -16.36 -26.53
CA VAL A 173 -21.88 -17.13 -25.45
C VAL A 173 -20.79 -17.92 -24.75
N ILE A 174 -20.70 -17.76 -23.45
CA ILE A 174 -19.78 -18.49 -22.58
C ILE A 174 -20.61 -19.33 -21.65
N SER A 175 -20.41 -20.66 -21.67
CA SER A 175 -21.15 -21.57 -20.79
C SER A 175 -20.23 -22.56 -20.09
N PHE A 176 -20.61 -22.96 -18.89
CA PHE A 176 -19.93 -23.99 -18.11
C PHE A 176 -20.90 -24.66 -17.16
N ASN A 177 -20.58 -25.88 -16.77
CA ASN A 177 -21.33 -26.67 -15.78
C ASN A 177 -20.46 -26.86 -14.50
N GLY A 178 -21.02 -27.59 -13.53
CA GLY A 178 -20.35 -27.85 -12.26
C GLY A 178 -18.98 -28.53 -12.40
N ASP A 179 -18.87 -29.54 -13.30
CA ASP A 179 -17.58 -30.22 -13.51
C ASP A 179 -16.51 -29.29 -14.08
N ASN A 180 -16.92 -28.42 -15.02
CA ASN A 180 -16.02 -27.39 -15.57
C ASN A 180 -15.59 -26.40 -14.51
N LEU A 181 -16.51 -25.99 -13.64
CA LEU A 181 -16.22 -25.08 -12.54
C LEU A 181 -15.21 -25.69 -11.56
N VAL A 182 -15.41 -26.93 -11.13
CA VAL A 182 -14.47 -27.65 -10.26
C VAL A 182 -13.09 -27.74 -10.90
N ALA A 183 -13.02 -28.06 -12.19
CA ALA A 183 -11.76 -28.15 -12.90
C ALA A 183 -11.03 -26.79 -12.98
N ALA A 184 -11.76 -25.71 -13.25
CA ALA A 184 -11.20 -24.36 -13.28
C ALA A 184 -10.72 -23.90 -11.89
N VAL A 185 -11.52 -24.11 -10.83
CA VAL A 185 -11.14 -23.76 -9.45
C VAL A 185 -9.90 -24.55 -9.01
N ARG A 186 -9.86 -25.86 -9.31
CA ARG A 186 -8.69 -26.69 -8.99
C ARG A 186 -7.41 -26.19 -9.68
N GLU A 187 -7.52 -25.72 -10.91
CA GLU A 187 -6.36 -25.16 -11.60
C GLU A 187 -5.93 -23.83 -11.00
N ILE A 188 -6.87 -22.99 -10.55
CA ILE A 188 -6.55 -21.76 -9.79
C ILE A 188 -5.83 -22.09 -8.48
N GLU A 189 -6.31 -23.11 -7.74
CA GLU A 189 -5.65 -23.57 -6.51
C GLU A 189 -4.24 -24.09 -6.78
N ASN A 190 -4.06 -24.89 -7.83
CA ASN A 190 -2.75 -25.43 -8.24
C ASN A 190 -1.79 -24.31 -8.67
N LEU A 191 -2.28 -23.31 -9.41
CA LEU A 191 -1.50 -22.14 -9.80
C LEU A 191 -1.06 -21.34 -8.57
N TYR A 192 -1.97 -21.11 -7.63
CA TYR A 192 -1.65 -20.44 -6.37
C TYR A 192 -0.60 -21.21 -5.56
N ASP A 193 -0.80 -22.53 -5.36
CA ASP A 193 0.14 -23.39 -4.66
C ASP A 193 1.54 -23.35 -5.33
N SER A 194 1.60 -23.38 -6.66
CA SER A 194 2.85 -23.32 -7.42
C SER A 194 3.55 -21.96 -7.31
N ILE A 195 2.80 -20.87 -7.35
CA ILE A 195 3.33 -19.51 -7.15
C ILE A 195 3.91 -19.35 -5.74
N THR A 196 3.15 -19.80 -4.72
CA THR A 196 3.59 -19.69 -3.31
C THR A 196 4.81 -20.56 -3.04
N GLU A 197 4.91 -21.75 -3.66
CA GLU A 197 6.08 -22.61 -3.58
C GLU A 197 7.30 -21.93 -4.24
N GLN A 198 7.16 -21.38 -5.44
CA GLN A 198 8.25 -20.64 -6.12
C GLN A 198 8.73 -19.44 -5.32
N ILE A 199 7.81 -18.66 -4.75
CA ILE A 199 8.17 -17.52 -3.90
C ILE A 199 8.91 -18.02 -2.63
N SER A 200 8.40 -19.06 -1.97
CA SER A 200 9.00 -19.64 -0.79
C SER A 200 10.40 -20.19 -1.06
N ASP A 201 10.57 -20.91 -2.18
CA ASP A 201 11.87 -21.45 -2.61
C ASP A 201 12.84 -20.32 -2.96
N SER A 202 12.38 -19.28 -3.65
CA SER A 202 13.18 -18.10 -3.97
C SER A 202 13.63 -17.37 -2.69
N MET A 203 12.72 -17.19 -1.74
CA MET A 203 13.04 -16.58 -0.45
C MET A 203 14.02 -17.45 0.36
N SER A 204 13.82 -18.77 0.38
CA SER A 204 14.68 -19.70 1.12
C SER A 204 16.08 -19.86 0.50
N SER A 205 16.18 -19.64 -0.81
CA SER A 205 17.44 -19.69 -1.55
C SER A 205 18.13 -18.34 -1.73
N ALA A 206 17.48 -17.26 -1.26
CA ALA A 206 18.02 -15.91 -1.36
C ALA A 206 19.38 -15.83 -0.66
N ASP A 207 20.39 -15.42 -1.40
CA ASP A 207 21.72 -15.16 -0.83
C ASP A 207 21.70 -13.83 -0.07
N LEU A 208 21.45 -13.92 1.25
CA LEU A 208 21.43 -12.75 2.14
C LEU A 208 22.84 -12.18 2.38
N SER A 209 23.90 -12.78 1.84
CA SER A 209 25.26 -12.26 1.99
C SER A 209 25.43 -10.86 1.36
N GLY A 210 24.66 -10.56 0.32
CA GLY A 210 24.59 -9.20 -0.24
C GLY A 210 24.02 -8.19 0.74
N VAL A 211 22.96 -8.55 1.47
CA VAL A 211 22.33 -7.69 2.47
C VAL A 211 23.26 -7.44 3.64
N THR A 212 23.89 -8.50 4.20
CA THR A 212 24.87 -8.34 5.27
C THR A 212 26.13 -7.62 4.80
N GLY A 213 26.50 -7.74 3.51
CA GLY A 213 27.58 -6.98 2.90
C GLY A 213 27.33 -5.48 2.92
N VAL A 214 26.12 -5.03 2.61
CA VAL A 214 25.72 -3.61 2.68
C VAL A 214 25.86 -3.04 4.09
N PHE A 215 25.58 -3.85 5.10
CA PHE A 215 25.67 -3.43 6.50
C PHE A 215 27.05 -3.71 7.13
N SER A 216 28.03 -4.26 6.39
CA SER A 216 29.31 -4.68 6.96
C SER A 216 30.06 -3.59 7.69
N ASP A 217 30.05 -2.36 7.17
CA ASP A 217 30.74 -1.21 7.79
C ASP A 217 30.02 -0.75 9.07
N TYR A 218 28.70 -0.85 9.12
CA TYR A 218 27.91 -0.53 10.32
C TYR A 218 28.06 -1.62 11.39
N ILE A 219 28.11 -2.89 10.99
CA ILE A 219 28.38 -4.01 11.89
C ILE A 219 29.79 -3.88 12.49
N LEU A 220 30.78 -3.52 11.65
CA LEU A 220 32.13 -3.26 12.13
C LEU A 220 32.15 -2.07 13.11
N ALA A 221 31.48 -0.97 12.80
CA ALA A 221 31.39 0.19 13.68
C ALA A 221 30.70 -0.17 15.02
N ALA A 222 29.65 -0.97 14.99
CA ALA A 222 28.98 -1.46 16.19
C ALA A 222 29.92 -2.34 17.04
N ALA A 223 30.64 -3.27 16.41
CA ALA A 223 31.63 -4.11 17.07
C ALA A 223 32.79 -3.30 17.70
N GLU A 224 33.26 -2.27 17.02
CA GLU A 224 34.24 -1.33 17.59
C GLU A 224 33.68 -0.58 18.81
N GLY A 225 32.39 -0.21 18.78
CA GLY A 225 31.70 0.42 19.90
C GLY A 225 31.64 -0.49 21.12
N ILE A 226 31.33 -1.77 20.96
CA ILE A 226 31.35 -2.77 22.02
C ILE A 226 32.76 -2.93 22.61
N ASN A 227 33.77 -3.09 21.76
CA ASN A 227 35.18 -3.21 22.21
C ASN A 227 35.70 -1.98 22.95
N MET A 228 35.20 -0.78 22.64
CA MET A 228 35.56 0.43 23.39
C MET A 228 35.14 0.36 24.87
N VAL A 229 34.02 -0.28 25.15
CA VAL A 229 33.46 -0.41 26.51
C VAL A 229 34.00 -1.63 27.20
N ASP A 230 34.08 -2.75 26.48
CA ASP A 230 34.62 -3.99 26.99
C ASP A 230 35.78 -4.50 26.10
N PRO A 231 37.02 -4.10 26.45
CA PRO A 231 38.20 -4.52 25.71
C PRO A 231 38.49 -6.05 25.78
N GLU A 232 37.79 -6.81 26.61
CA GLU A 232 37.89 -8.26 26.65
C GLU A 232 37.14 -8.92 25.46
N VAL A 233 36.14 -8.22 24.91
CA VAL A 233 35.45 -8.63 23.68
C VAL A 233 36.19 -8.07 22.49
N SER A 234 36.81 -8.94 21.69
CA SER A 234 37.51 -8.48 20.48
C SER A 234 36.51 -7.96 19.43
N VAL A 235 36.94 -7.02 18.58
CA VAL A 235 36.12 -6.51 17.46
C VAL A 235 35.65 -7.67 16.57
N GLU A 236 36.50 -8.66 16.33
CA GLU A 236 36.19 -9.84 15.48
C GLU A 236 35.11 -10.71 16.12
N ASP A 237 35.16 -10.95 17.43
CA ASP A 237 34.14 -11.72 18.15
C ASP A 237 32.81 -10.96 18.19
N ALA A 238 32.82 -9.65 18.47
CA ALA A 238 31.63 -8.81 18.46
C ALA A 238 30.97 -8.74 17.07
N GLN A 239 31.78 -8.60 16.02
CA GLN A 239 31.30 -8.60 14.64
C GLN A 239 30.66 -9.95 14.26
N SER A 240 31.25 -11.06 14.67
CA SER A 240 30.70 -12.40 14.45
C SER A 240 29.33 -12.58 15.13
N GLN A 241 29.21 -12.16 16.38
CA GLN A 241 27.95 -12.23 17.14
C GLN A 241 26.86 -11.32 16.51
N LEU A 242 27.22 -10.14 16.08
CA LEU A 242 26.25 -9.23 15.41
C LEU A 242 25.79 -9.81 14.07
N ASN A 243 26.69 -10.38 13.27
CA ASN A 243 26.32 -11.06 12.03
C ASN A 243 25.40 -12.25 12.28
N GLU A 244 25.67 -13.08 13.28
CA GLU A 244 24.81 -14.20 13.67
C GLU A 244 23.41 -13.70 14.08
N LEU A 245 23.35 -12.63 14.84
CA LEU A 245 22.08 -12.04 15.29
C LEU A 245 21.28 -11.50 14.11
N ILE A 246 21.91 -10.74 13.22
CA ILE A 246 21.24 -10.18 12.03
C ILE A 246 20.74 -11.31 11.11
N ASN A 247 21.57 -12.32 10.85
CA ASN A 247 21.15 -13.46 10.04
C ASN A 247 19.97 -14.20 10.68
N ALA A 248 19.99 -14.41 12.02
CA ALA A 248 18.89 -15.05 12.73
C ALA A 248 17.58 -14.21 12.63
N MET A 249 17.68 -12.89 12.75
CA MET A 249 16.52 -12.00 12.59
C MET A 249 15.97 -12.01 11.15
N LEU A 250 16.84 -12.04 10.15
CA LEU A 250 16.43 -12.15 8.75
C LEU A 250 15.80 -13.51 8.46
N ASP A 251 16.38 -14.59 8.95
CA ASP A 251 15.80 -15.93 8.83
C ASP A 251 14.43 -16.03 9.50
N GLU A 252 14.26 -15.44 10.70
CA GLU A 252 12.98 -15.39 11.41
C GLU A 252 11.96 -14.55 10.63
N ALA A 253 12.37 -13.41 10.09
CA ALA A 253 11.51 -12.55 9.27
C ALA A 253 11.05 -13.29 7.99
N LEU A 254 11.94 -13.98 7.30
CA LEU A 254 11.62 -14.77 6.11
C LEU A 254 10.70 -15.96 6.44
N GLN A 255 10.94 -16.65 7.56
CA GLN A 255 10.09 -17.75 8.00
C GLN A 255 8.71 -17.31 8.49
N SER A 256 8.55 -16.04 8.88
CA SER A 256 7.26 -15.48 9.30
C SER A 256 6.31 -15.18 8.13
N VAL A 257 6.77 -15.26 6.89
CA VAL A 257 5.95 -15.11 5.69
C VAL A 257 5.23 -16.43 5.43
N GLU A 258 4.02 -16.56 5.96
CA GLU A 258 3.14 -17.71 5.70
C GLU A 258 2.12 -17.33 4.62
N PHE A 259 2.06 -18.12 3.55
CA PHE A 259 1.00 -18.04 2.54
C PHE A 259 -0.14 -18.96 2.98
N SER A 260 -1.31 -18.36 3.24
CA SER A 260 -2.50 -19.16 3.56
C SER A 260 -3.05 -19.80 2.28
N PRO A 261 -3.22 -21.11 2.21
CA PRO A 261 -3.80 -21.78 1.05
C PRO A 261 -5.26 -21.30 0.80
N ILE A 262 -5.70 -21.42 -0.44
CA ILE A 262 -7.11 -21.15 -0.78
C ILE A 262 -7.95 -22.32 -0.22
N GLN A 263 -8.66 -22.04 0.87
CA GLN A 263 -9.46 -23.03 1.60
C GLN A 263 -10.79 -22.42 2.03
N THR A 264 -11.76 -23.31 2.26
CA THR A 264 -13.02 -22.96 2.87
C THR A 264 -12.88 -22.79 4.40
N ASP A 265 -13.94 -22.34 5.06
CA ASP A 265 -13.98 -22.25 6.53
C ASP A 265 -13.77 -23.61 7.23
N SER A 266 -14.03 -24.72 6.52
CA SER A 266 -13.78 -26.08 7.01
C SER A 266 -12.29 -26.48 6.95
N GLY A 267 -11.46 -25.72 6.23
CA GLY A 267 -10.04 -26.02 5.97
C GLY A 267 -9.82 -26.99 4.81
N GLU A 268 -10.86 -27.29 4.01
CA GLU A 268 -10.77 -28.09 2.79
C GLU A 268 -10.56 -27.17 1.57
N LYS A 269 -9.99 -27.71 0.49
CA LYS A 269 -9.90 -26.98 -0.79
C LYS A 269 -11.30 -26.68 -1.33
N VAL A 270 -11.49 -25.50 -1.91
CA VAL A 270 -12.80 -25.08 -2.49
C VAL A 270 -13.23 -26.05 -3.60
N SER A 271 -12.27 -26.52 -4.42
CA SER A 271 -12.56 -27.51 -5.48
C SER A 271 -13.06 -28.85 -4.93
N ASP A 272 -12.58 -29.27 -3.76
CA ASP A 272 -12.99 -30.52 -3.13
C ASP A 272 -14.41 -30.43 -2.52
N GLU A 273 -14.76 -29.29 -1.89
CA GLU A 273 -16.13 -29.05 -1.41
C GLU A 273 -17.12 -28.94 -2.58
N LEU A 274 -16.74 -28.25 -3.65
CA LEU A 274 -17.56 -28.20 -4.87
C LEU A 274 -17.77 -29.61 -5.46
N GLN A 275 -16.70 -30.41 -5.54
CA GLN A 275 -16.80 -31.79 -6.04
C GLN A 275 -17.71 -32.63 -5.13
N ALA A 276 -17.59 -32.51 -3.83
CA ALA A 276 -18.45 -33.23 -2.88
C ALA A 276 -19.92 -32.81 -3.03
N ALA A 277 -20.19 -31.54 -3.29
CA ALA A 277 -21.57 -31.09 -3.58
C ALA A 277 -22.11 -31.68 -4.88
N LEU A 278 -21.31 -31.74 -5.95
CA LEU A 278 -21.70 -32.38 -7.21
C LEU A 278 -21.96 -33.88 -7.03
N ASP A 279 -21.08 -34.58 -6.29
CA ASP A 279 -21.22 -36.00 -5.96
C ASP A 279 -22.49 -36.29 -5.11
N ALA A 280 -22.91 -35.31 -4.31
CA ALA A 280 -24.16 -35.35 -3.54
C ALA A 280 -25.42 -35.04 -4.39
N GLY A 281 -25.23 -34.78 -5.68
CA GLY A 281 -26.31 -34.55 -6.64
C GLY A 281 -26.66 -33.09 -6.87
N THR A 282 -25.80 -32.16 -6.44
CA THR A 282 -25.92 -30.75 -6.84
C THR A 282 -25.56 -30.60 -8.32
N THR A 283 -26.31 -29.81 -9.06
CA THR A 283 -25.96 -29.40 -10.43
C THR A 283 -25.71 -27.89 -10.46
N ILE A 284 -24.75 -27.48 -11.27
CA ILE A 284 -24.43 -26.07 -11.51
C ILE A 284 -24.36 -25.89 -13.02
N ASP A 285 -25.15 -24.98 -13.55
CA ASP A 285 -25.12 -24.57 -14.96
C ASP A 285 -25.05 -23.04 -15.03
N CYS A 286 -24.13 -22.52 -15.81
CA CYS A 286 -23.99 -21.09 -16.01
C CYS A 286 -23.83 -20.75 -17.49
N THR A 287 -24.53 -19.71 -17.91
CA THR A 287 -24.44 -19.16 -19.27
C THR A 287 -24.37 -17.66 -19.22
N MET A 288 -23.33 -17.10 -19.82
CA MET A 288 -23.14 -15.67 -20.03
C MET A 288 -23.21 -15.36 -21.53
N THR A 289 -23.98 -14.37 -21.89
CA THR A 289 -24.05 -13.88 -23.27
C THR A 289 -23.55 -12.45 -23.33
N ILE A 290 -22.63 -12.17 -24.24
CA ILE A 290 -22.03 -10.84 -24.47
C ILE A 290 -22.34 -10.45 -25.92
N GLY A 291 -23.21 -9.47 -26.10
CA GLY A 291 -23.64 -8.94 -27.39
C GLY A 291 -24.15 -7.51 -27.24
N GLU A 292 -25.19 -7.10 -27.94
CA GLU A 292 -25.88 -5.84 -27.72
C GLU A 292 -26.42 -5.73 -26.28
N GLN A 293 -26.74 -6.85 -25.69
CA GLN A 293 -27.08 -7.01 -24.29
C GLN A 293 -26.11 -8.00 -23.65
N VAL A 294 -25.64 -7.70 -22.43
CA VAL A 294 -24.94 -8.69 -21.60
C VAL A 294 -25.94 -9.35 -20.68
N SER A 295 -25.95 -10.66 -20.65
CA SER A 295 -26.80 -11.43 -19.73
C SER A 295 -26.03 -12.57 -19.07
N LEU A 296 -26.43 -12.91 -17.86
CA LEU A 296 -25.95 -14.03 -17.07
C LEU A 296 -27.15 -14.80 -16.56
N ASN A 297 -27.15 -16.11 -16.76
CA ASN A 297 -28.06 -17.04 -16.11
C ASN A 297 -27.20 -18.10 -15.41
N ALA A 298 -27.39 -18.27 -14.11
CA ALA A 298 -26.75 -19.33 -13.35
C ALA A 298 -27.77 -20.07 -12.54
N VAL A 299 -27.76 -21.40 -12.65
CA VAL A 299 -28.69 -22.31 -11.99
C VAL A 299 -27.90 -23.26 -11.11
N VAL A 300 -28.27 -23.31 -9.82
CA VAL A 300 -27.76 -24.30 -8.87
C VAL A 300 -28.93 -25.07 -8.35
N ALA A 301 -28.95 -26.39 -8.58
CA ALA A 301 -30.04 -27.22 -8.12
C ALA A 301 -29.54 -28.45 -7.36
N GLN A 302 -30.25 -28.82 -6.30
CA GLN A 302 -30.01 -30.02 -5.52
C GLN A 302 -31.34 -30.64 -5.08
N ASN A 303 -31.61 -31.87 -5.50
CA ASN A 303 -32.88 -32.55 -5.29
C ASN A 303 -34.08 -31.79 -5.92
N GLU A 304 -34.96 -31.23 -5.06
CA GLU A 304 -36.13 -30.44 -5.46
C GLU A 304 -35.89 -28.93 -5.27
N ASP A 305 -34.74 -28.54 -4.68
CA ASP A 305 -34.39 -27.17 -4.44
C ASP A 305 -33.54 -26.61 -5.59
N GLU A 306 -33.93 -25.45 -6.09
CA GLU A 306 -33.28 -24.74 -7.18
C GLU A 306 -33.09 -23.28 -6.85
N VAL A 307 -31.87 -22.79 -7.01
CA VAL A 307 -31.54 -21.36 -6.95
C VAL A 307 -31.13 -20.89 -8.34
N VAL A 308 -31.80 -19.85 -8.81
CA VAL A 308 -31.52 -19.24 -10.12
C VAL A 308 -31.06 -17.80 -9.91
N ILE A 309 -29.97 -17.43 -10.56
CA ILE A 309 -29.46 -16.07 -10.64
C ILE A 309 -29.57 -15.63 -12.09
N ASP A 310 -30.39 -14.62 -12.33
CA ASP A 310 -30.53 -13.99 -13.64
C ASP A 310 -30.03 -12.56 -13.55
N ALA A 311 -29.14 -12.14 -14.45
CA ALA A 311 -28.71 -10.75 -14.55
C ALA A 311 -28.65 -10.31 -16.01
N SER A 312 -28.94 -9.06 -16.28
CA SER A 312 -28.83 -8.48 -17.61
C SER A 312 -28.47 -7.00 -17.58
N PHE A 313 -27.79 -6.56 -18.63
CA PHE A 313 -27.46 -5.17 -18.88
C PHE A 313 -27.54 -4.86 -20.38
N ASP A 314 -28.33 -3.86 -20.75
CA ASP A 314 -28.56 -3.46 -22.15
C ASP A 314 -27.85 -2.15 -22.54
N GLY A 315 -26.89 -1.70 -21.73
CA GLY A 315 -26.20 -0.43 -21.90
C GLY A 315 -26.85 0.73 -21.13
N SER A 316 -28.06 0.54 -20.65
CA SER A 316 -28.79 1.56 -19.87
C SER A 316 -29.50 0.99 -18.64
N VAL A 317 -30.01 -0.22 -18.73
CA VAL A 317 -30.74 -0.88 -17.65
C VAL A 317 -29.97 -2.11 -17.19
N PHE A 318 -29.71 -2.18 -15.90
CA PHE A 318 -29.20 -3.35 -15.20
C PHE A 318 -30.32 -4.01 -14.40
N THR A 319 -30.47 -5.31 -14.52
CA THR A 319 -31.33 -6.11 -13.66
C THR A 319 -30.60 -7.34 -13.18
N SER A 320 -30.80 -7.70 -11.92
CA SER A 320 -30.34 -8.98 -11.39
C SER A 320 -31.38 -9.49 -10.40
N THR A 321 -31.69 -10.77 -10.48
CA THR A 321 -32.62 -11.45 -9.56
C THR A 321 -32.02 -12.75 -9.07
N VAL A 322 -32.28 -13.06 -7.81
CA VAL A 322 -31.99 -14.36 -7.20
C VAL A 322 -33.30 -14.95 -6.77
N THR A 323 -33.63 -16.13 -7.30
CA THR A 323 -34.83 -16.85 -6.92
C THR A 323 -34.49 -18.21 -6.32
N GLU A 324 -35.28 -18.66 -5.35
CA GLU A 324 -35.22 -20.00 -4.80
C GLU A 324 -36.58 -20.68 -5.01
N ASN A 325 -36.55 -21.80 -5.71
CA ASN A 325 -37.79 -22.53 -6.07
C ASN A 325 -38.86 -21.65 -6.75
N GLY A 326 -38.39 -20.69 -7.59
CA GLY A 326 -39.24 -19.72 -8.26
C GLY A 326 -39.77 -18.58 -7.41
N THR A 327 -39.31 -18.46 -6.15
CA THR A 327 -39.63 -17.34 -5.27
C THR A 327 -38.46 -16.38 -5.25
N GLU A 328 -38.68 -15.09 -5.53
CA GLU A 328 -37.66 -14.06 -5.49
C GLU A 328 -37.15 -13.87 -4.05
N LEU A 329 -35.85 -14.07 -3.84
CA LEU A 329 -35.15 -13.79 -2.59
C LEU A 329 -34.53 -12.39 -2.60
N ALA A 330 -33.90 -12.04 -3.70
CA ALA A 330 -33.26 -10.74 -3.85
C ALA A 330 -33.37 -10.25 -5.31
N ALA A 331 -33.46 -8.96 -5.47
CA ALA A 331 -33.33 -8.31 -6.77
C ALA A 331 -32.53 -7.02 -6.69
N VAL A 332 -31.75 -6.73 -7.73
CA VAL A 332 -31.09 -5.45 -7.95
C VAL A 332 -31.51 -4.93 -9.31
N ASN A 333 -32.06 -3.73 -9.32
CA ASN A 333 -32.43 -3.04 -10.55
C ASN A 333 -31.69 -1.71 -10.59
N GLY A 334 -31.22 -1.34 -11.77
CA GLY A 334 -30.51 -0.10 -11.94
C GLY A 334 -30.68 0.49 -13.32
N THR A 335 -30.46 1.80 -13.38
CA THR A 335 -30.41 2.53 -14.64
C THR A 335 -29.12 3.34 -14.72
N VAL A 336 -28.55 3.39 -15.91
CA VAL A 336 -27.43 4.29 -16.26
C VAL A 336 -27.95 5.21 -17.35
N THR A 337 -28.05 6.50 -17.04
CA THR A 337 -28.48 7.52 -17.97
C THR A 337 -27.28 8.36 -18.40
N THR A 338 -26.93 8.28 -19.68
CA THR A 338 -25.87 9.14 -20.22
C THR A 338 -26.38 10.58 -20.33
N THR A 339 -25.63 11.52 -19.81
CA THR A 339 -25.88 12.96 -19.90
C THR A 339 -24.89 13.60 -20.88
N ASP A 340 -25.05 14.88 -21.18
CA ASP A 340 -24.15 15.61 -22.08
C ASP A 340 -22.69 15.60 -21.59
N ASN A 341 -22.47 15.54 -20.26
CA ASN A 341 -21.16 15.66 -19.63
C ASN A 341 -20.79 14.44 -18.75
N GLY A 342 -21.57 13.35 -18.78
CA GLY A 342 -21.28 12.22 -17.90
C GLY A 342 -22.36 11.17 -17.86
N ALA A 343 -22.61 10.59 -16.68
CA ALA A 343 -23.64 9.61 -16.47
C ALA A 343 -24.27 9.73 -15.08
N GLU A 344 -25.55 9.41 -15.00
CA GLU A 344 -26.28 9.23 -13.75
C GLU A 344 -26.58 7.74 -13.56
N ILE A 345 -26.47 7.27 -12.33
CA ILE A 345 -26.71 5.88 -11.94
C ILE A 345 -27.76 5.86 -10.85
N GLU A 346 -28.77 5.02 -11.01
CA GLU A 346 -29.75 4.72 -9.97
C GLU A 346 -29.80 3.21 -9.77
N LEU A 347 -29.62 2.74 -8.53
CA LEU A 347 -29.68 1.32 -8.17
C LEU A 347 -30.66 1.13 -7.02
N THR A 348 -31.47 0.11 -7.11
CA THR A 348 -32.39 -0.32 -6.05
C THR A 348 -32.15 -1.80 -5.79
N ALA A 349 -31.84 -2.16 -4.55
CA ALA A 349 -31.80 -3.54 -4.11
C ALA A 349 -33.01 -3.86 -3.23
N SER A 350 -33.58 -5.03 -3.42
CA SER A 350 -34.68 -5.56 -2.60
C SER A 350 -34.32 -6.96 -2.09
N GLU A 351 -34.84 -7.28 -0.92
CA GLU A 351 -34.79 -8.59 -0.29
C GLU A 351 -36.20 -9.04 0.06
N ASN A 352 -36.60 -10.23 -0.39
CA ASN A 352 -37.96 -10.76 -0.20
C ASN A 352 -39.07 -9.79 -0.66
N GLY A 353 -38.81 -9.03 -1.74
CA GLY A 353 -39.72 -8.02 -2.27
C GLY A 353 -39.81 -6.73 -1.48
N THR A 354 -38.98 -6.56 -0.47
CA THR A 354 -38.90 -5.31 0.30
C THR A 354 -37.61 -4.57 -0.09
N GLN A 355 -37.71 -3.27 -0.38
CA GLN A 355 -36.54 -2.47 -0.69
C GLN A 355 -35.58 -2.47 0.51
N ALA A 356 -34.37 -2.92 0.28
CA ALA A 356 -33.30 -3.01 1.27
C ALA A 356 -32.27 -1.88 1.09
N LEU A 357 -32.07 -1.39 -0.13
CA LEU A 357 -31.08 -0.36 -0.43
C LEU A 357 -31.50 0.44 -1.67
N LEU A 358 -31.22 1.73 -1.60
CA LEU A 358 -31.31 2.67 -2.72
C LEU A 358 -29.94 3.37 -2.86
N ALA A 359 -29.39 3.35 -4.06
CA ALA A 359 -28.18 4.10 -4.36
C ALA A 359 -28.42 4.98 -5.59
N ASN A 360 -28.09 6.26 -5.48
CA ASN A 360 -28.15 7.21 -6.58
C ASN A 360 -26.79 7.87 -6.70
N GLY A 361 -26.29 7.98 -7.91
CA GLY A 361 -25.00 8.61 -8.15
C GLY A 361 -24.94 9.30 -9.49
N ALA A 362 -23.97 10.19 -9.62
CA ALA A 362 -23.64 10.82 -10.88
C ALA A 362 -22.12 10.96 -11.02
N VAL A 363 -21.65 10.86 -12.23
CA VAL A 363 -20.29 11.20 -12.63
C VAL A 363 -20.39 12.23 -13.73
N ALA A 364 -19.72 13.36 -13.58
CA ALA A 364 -19.70 14.42 -14.58
C ALA A 364 -18.27 14.83 -14.90
N ALA A 365 -17.98 14.99 -16.19
CA ALA A 365 -16.76 15.63 -16.64
C ALA A 365 -16.86 17.14 -16.45
N THR A 366 -15.80 17.72 -15.93
CA THR A 366 -15.61 19.17 -15.83
C THR A 366 -14.64 19.66 -16.89
N ASP A 367 -14.42 20.96 -17.00
CA ASP A 367 -13.46 21.52 -17.97
C ASP A 367 -12.03 20.97 -17.74
N ASN A 368 -11.68 20.66 -16.49
CA ASN A 368 -10.33 20.25 -16.10
C ASN A 368 -10.27 18.88 -15.40
N GLY A 369 -11.36 18.09 -15.40
CA GLY A 369 -11.34 16.83 -14.68
C GLY A 369 -12.68 16.14 -14.62
N ALA A 370 -13.03 15.64 -13.43
CA ALA A 370 -14.30 14.97 -13.19
C ALA A 370 -14.77 15.17 -11.73
N GLU A 371 -16.07 15.15 -11.56
CA GLU A 371 -16.70 15.08 -10.24
C GLU A 371 -17.63 13.88 -10.18
N PHE A 372 -17.80 13.33 -8.99
CA PHE A 372 -18.77 12.26 -8.74
C PHE A 372 -19.50 12.49 -7.43
N ASN A 373 -20.70 12.00 -7.38
CA ASN A 373 -21.47 11.87 -6.15
C ASN A 373 -22.18 10.52 -6.12
N LEU A 374 -22.36 9.98 -4.93
CA LEU A 374 -23.07 8.73 -4.66
C LEU A 374 -23.78 8.87 -3.33
N SER A 375 -25.07 8.63 -3.31
CA SER A 375 -25.88 8.57 -2.10
C SER A 375 -26.41 7.15 -1.95
N VAL A 376 -26.16 6.52 -0.81
CA VAL A 376 -26.59 5.15 -0.50
C VAL A 376 -27.47 5.20 0.75
N SER A 377 -28.67 4.65 0.67
CA SER A 377 -29.61 4.61 1.78
C SER A 377 -30.19 3.20 1.97
N ASP A 378 -30.21 2.72 3.20
CA ASP A 378 -30.90 1.49 3.61
C ASP A 378 -32.31 1.73 4.16
N GLY A 379 -32.77 2.98 4.09
CA GLY A 379 -34.09 3.41 4.59
C GLY A 379 -34.06 3.91 6.05
N GLU A 380 -33.01 3.64 6.82
CA GLU A 380 -32.79 4.15 8.17
C GLU A 380 -31.65 5.17 8.18
N GLN A 381 -30.58 4.90 7.44
CA GLN A 381 -29.40 5.74 7.32
C GLN A 381 -29.13 6.09 5.86
N THR A 382 -28.48 7.22 5.66
CA THR A 382 -28.00 7.63 4.34
C THR A 382 -26.56 8.05 4.45
N THR A 383 -25.73 7.48 3.59
CA THR A 383 -24.32 7.86 3.44
C THR A 383 -24.14 8.50 2.08
N ASP A 384 -23.68 9.74 2.10
CA ASP A 384 -23.32 10.47 0.89
C ASP A 384 -21.81 10.45 0.71
N LEU A 385 -21.38 10.13 -0.52
CA LEU A 385 -19.99 10.15 -0.96
C LEU A 385 -19.90 11.11 -2.15
N SER A 386 -18.98 12.04 -2.10
CA SER A 386 -18.69 12.91 -3.25
C SER A 386 -17.20 13.05 -3.42
N GLY A 387 -16.76 13.31 -4.64
CA GLY A 387 -15.35 13.55 -4.91
C GLY A 387 -15.15 14.39 -6.16
N VAL A 388 -13.98 15.01 -6.18
CA VAL A 388 -13.52 15.85 -7.29
C VAL A 388 -12.11 15.41 -7.66
N PHE A 389 -11.90 15.24 -8.95
CA PHE A 389 -10.58 15.15 -9.55
C PHE A 389 -10.40 16.33 -10.50
N GLU A 390 -9.35 17.12 -10.30
CA GLU A 390 -9.08 18.31 -11.07
C GLU A 390 -7.62 18.30 -11.55
N MET A 391 -7.41 18.43 -12.85
CA MET A 391 -6.11 18.68 -13.45
C MET A 391 -5.80 20.18 -13.35
N LEU A 392 -4.71 20.50 -12.70
CA LEU A 392 -4.16 21.85 -12.58
C LEU A 392 -3.19 22.10 -13.74
N GLU A 393 -2.80 23.35 -13.98
CA GLU A 393 -1.82 23.70 -15.01
C GLU A 393 -0.48 22.97 -14.76
N ASN A 394 -0.14 22.75 -13.49
CA ASN A 394 1.13 22.19 -13.04
C ASN A 394 0.95 21.05 -12.03
N GLY A 395 -0.12 20.27 -12.13
CA GLY A 395 -0.36 19.18 -11.20
C GLY A 395 -1.78 18.65 -11.22
N PHE A 396 -2.25 18.14 -10.09
CA PHE A 396 -3.64 17.72 -9.92
C PHE A 396 -4.10 17.87 -8.47
N ASN A 397 -5.41 17.92 -8.31
CA ASN A 397 -6.10 17.91 -7.02
C ASN A 397 -7.14 16.79 -7.02
N PHE A 398 -7.22 16.06 -5.93
CA PHE A 398 -8.21 15.01 -5.70
C PHE A 398 -8.78 15.16 -4.29
N SER A 399 -10.09 15.17 -4.17
CA SER A 399 -10.74 15.13 -2.86
C SER A 399 -11.91 14.15 -2.86
N VAL A 400 -12.13 13.53 -1.70
CA VAL A 400 -13.29 12.67 -1.43
C VAL A 400 -13.89 13.09 -0.10
N LYS A 401 -15.17 13.34 -0.11
CA LYS A 401 -15.95 13.72 1.07
C LYS A 401 -17.02 12.67 1.33
N THR A 402 -17.10 12.23 2.57
CA THR A 402 -18.18 11.38 3.08
C THR A 402 -19.03 12.17 4.07
N THR A 403 -20.35 11.94 4.01
CA THR A 403 -21.29 12.46 5.01
C THR A 403 -22.13 11.30 5.53
N GLU A 404 -22.05 11.03 6.82
CA GLU A 404 -22.79 9.99 7.52
C GLU A 404 -23.42 10.61 8.77
N ASP A 405 -24.73 10.50 8.93
CA ASP A 405 -25.51 11.08 10.04
C ASP A 405 -25.24 12.58 10.25
N GLY A 406 -24.93 13.31 9.19
CA GLY A 406 -24.61 14.74 9.23
C GLY A 406 -23.19 15.05 9.69
N GLN A 407 -22.35 14.05 9.92
CA GLN A 407 -20.92 14.21 10.15
C GLN A 407 -20.17 14.13 8.82
N GLU A 408 -19.38 15.13 8.55
CA GLU A 408 -18.60 15.23 7.33
C GLU A 408 -17.15 14.86 7.60
N THR A 409 -16.59 14.01 6.72
CA THR A 409 -15.16 13.73 6.66
C THR A 409 -14.69 13.92 5.22
N GLU A 410 -13.66 14.72 5.03
CA GLU A 410 -13.05 14.96 3.72
C GLU A 410 -11.58 14.54 3.73
N LEU A 411 -11.17 13.84 2.69
CA LEU A 411 -9.78 13.50 2.40
C LEU A 411 -9.39 14.23 1.12
N GLY A 412 -8.31 14.99 1.18
CA GLY A 412 -7.78 15.72 0.02
C GLY A 412 -6.33 15.33 -0.24
N PHE A 413 -5.97 15.29 -1.51
CA PHE A 413 -4.60 15.16 -1.98
C PHE A 413 -4.37 16.12 -3.14
N LYS A 414 -3.34 16.95 -3.02
CA LYS A 414 -2.95 17.91 -4.05
C LYS A 414 -1.48 17.71 -4.37
N LEU A 415 -1.15 17.59 -5.64
CA LEU A 415 0.22 17.56 -6.15
C LEU A 415 0.42 18.74 -7.11
N THR A 416 1.49 19.51 -6.88
CA THR A 416 1.88 20.60 -7.77
C THR A 416 3.37 20.54 -8.08
N THR A 417 3.74 20.91 -9.30
CA THR A 417 5.12 21.02 -9.76
C THR A 417 5.37 22.46 -10.22
N GLU A 418 6.45 23.05 -9.76
CA GLU A 418 6.87 24.40 -10.15
C GLU A 418 8.28 24.35 -10.77
N ASP A 419 8.53 25.18 -11.75
CA ASP A 419 9.87 25.35 -12.34
C ASP A 419 10.77 26.13 -11.36
N GLY A 420 11.98 25.61 -11.17
CA GLY A 420 12.96 26.21 -10.27
C GLY A 420 12.96 25.56 -8.89
N ALA A 421 14.11 25.64 -8.23
CA ALA A 421 14.30 25.21 -6.84
C ALA A 421 14.64 26.44 -5.98
N VAL A 422 14.12 26.45 -4.76
CA VAL A 422 14.34 27.56 -3.82
C VAL A 422 15.68 27.41 -3.11
N ILE A 423 16.19 26.17 -2.98
CA ILE A 423 17.46 25.90 -2.32
C ILE A 423 18.62 26.42 -3.17
N THR A 424 19.42 27.28 -2.56
CA THR A 424 20.60 27.91 -3.18
C THR A 424 21.91 27.27 -2.71
N ASP A 425 21.88 26.47 -1.62
CA ASP A 425 23.07 25.82 -1.07
C ASP A 425 23.12 24.38 -1.59
N THR A 426 23.96 24.16 -2.60
CA THR A 426 24.16 22.87 -3.28
C THR A 426 25.42 22.15 -2.80
N GLU A 427 26.11 22.69 -1.80
CA GLU A 427 27.29 22.05 -1.23
C GLU A 427 26.88 21.03 -0.17
N ALA A 428 27.66 19.93 -0.07
CA ALA A 428 27.48 18.94 0.98
C ALA A 428 27.65 19.59 2.36
N PRO A 429 26.70 19.42 3.29
CA PRO A 429 26.83 20.00 4.63
C PRO A 429 27.94 19.32 5.41
N GLN A 430 28.47 20.03 6.45
CA GLN A 430 29.29 19.35 7.44
C GLN A 430 28.42 18.37 8.21
N ALA A 431 28.81 17.10 8.22
CA ALA A 431 27.98 16.04 8.77
C ALA A 431 28.76 15.04 9.63
N THR A 432 28.10 14.48 10.64
CA THR A 432 28.60 13.32 11.38
C THR A 432 28.32 12.06 10.57
N LEU A 433 29.32 11.19 10.38
CA LEU A 433 29.10 9.93 9.67
C LEU A 433 28.18 9.01 10.48
N LEU A 434 27.16 8.42 9.83
CA LEU A 434 26.23 7.50 10.48
C LEU A 434 26.97 6.34 11.19
N ARG A 435 28.04 5.82 10.62
CA ARG A 435 28.86 4.76 11.24
C ARG A 435 29.42 5.16 12.60
N ASP A 436 29.79 6.45 12.79
CA ASP A 436 30.31 6.94 14.07
C ASP A 436 29.18 7.04 15.10
N VAL A 437 27.96 7.37 14.68
CA VAL A 437 26.76 7.33 15.51
C VAL A 437 26.46 5.89 15.94
N VAL A 438 26.45 4.94 15.00
CA VAL A 438 26.23 3.50 15.27
C VAL A 438 27.23 2.98 16.31
N LYS A 439 28.51 3.33 16.15
CA LYS A 439 29.58 2.96 17.09
C LYS A 439 29.28 3.45 18.51
N ASN A 440 28.90 4.71 18.67
CA ASN A 440 28.62 5.27 19.99
C ASN A 440 27.33 4.71 20.61
N VAL A 441 26.28 4.54 19.81
CA VAL A 441 25.02 3.92 20.24
C VAL A 441 25.27 2.50 20.74
N SER A 442 26.01 1.70 19.99
CA SER A 442 26.35 0.32 20.38
C SER A 442 27.15 0.26 21.68
N ALA A 443 28.09 1.17 21.88
CA ALA A 443 28.84 1.30 23.13
C ALA A 443 27.92 1.59 24.33
N ILE A 444 26.95 2.51 24.16
CA ILE A 444 25.99 2.88 25.19
C ILE A 444 25.05 1.72 25.52
N MET A 445 24.49 1.09 24.48
CA MET A 445 23.55 -0.03 24.65
C MET A 445 24.23 -1.23 25.34
N TYR A 446 25.46 -1.57 24.93
CA TYR A 446 26.22 -2.63 25.56
C TYR A 446 26.53 -2.33 27.04
N SER A 447 26.92 -1.08 27.35
CA SER A 447 27.14 -0.66 28.75
C SER A 447 25.88 -0.79 29.60
N ALA A 448 24.71 -0.46 29.03
CA ALA A 448 23.43 -0.55 29.72
C ALA A 448 23.05 -2.02 29.99
N SER A 449 23.25 -2.92 29.02
CA SER A 449 22.95 -4.35 29.18
C SER A 449 23.84 -5.00 30.26
N GLN A 450 25.11 -4.66 30.33
CA GLN A 450 26.03 -5.15 31.39
C GLN A 450 25.59 -4.67 32.78
N ALA A 451 25.12 -3.43 32.91
CA ALA A 451 24.65 -2.88 34.17
C ALA A 451 23.35 -3.59 34.67
N GLU A 452 22.49 -4.03 33.76
CA GLU A 452 21.30 -4.81 34.10
C GLU A 452 21.66 -6.22 34.56
N GLU A 453 22.60 -6.91 33.91
CA GLU A 453 23.08 -8.22 34.32
C GLU A 453 23.73 -8.20 35.72
N GLU A 454 24.57 -7.21 36.02
CA GLU A 454 25.17 -7.03 37.34
C GLU A 454 24.10 -6.77 38.41
N SER A 455 23.03 -6.04 38.09
CA SER A 455 21.95 -5.73 39.03
C SER A 455 21.07 -6.94 39.35
N THR A 456 20.86 -7.83 38.39
CA THR A 456 20.08 -9.05 38.54
C THR A 456 20.88 -10.18 39.18
N GLY A 457 22.18 -10.29 38.92
CA GLY A 457 23.10 -11.27 39.55
C GLY A 457 23.41 -10.96 41.01
N ALA A 458 23.21 -9.73 41.48
CA ALA A 458 23.41 -9.34 42.90
C ALA A 458 22.15 -9.61 43.77
N ALA A 459 21.04 -10.06 43.18
CA ALA A 459 19.77 -10.33 43.87
C ALA A 459 19.53 -11.84 44.17
N GLU A 460 20.42 -12.73 43.73
CA GLU A 460 20.51 -14.14 44.10
C GLU A 460 21.56 -14.34 45.22
#